data_ac921a2aad26a25e58553707adec99cd
#
_entry.id   ac921a2aad26a25e58553707adec99cd
#
_cell.length_a   1.000
_cell.length_b   1.000
_cell.length_c   1.000
_cell.angle_alpha   90.00
_cell.angle_beta   90.00
_cell.angle_gamma   90.00
#
_symmetry.space_group_name_H-M   'P 1'
#
loop_
_entity.id
_entity.type
_entity.pdbx_description
1 polymer ?
#
loop_
_entity_poly.entity_id
_entity_poly.type
_entity_poly.pdbx_seq_one_letter_code
_entity_poly.pdbx_strand_id
1 'polypeptide(L)'
;DAGTLEKHIEMTQNGAVDIYHNGTKKLETSSTGATLSGNLSIDANIIHNGDTDTMLSFSDANQVDIKCSDTVIGRFTTNGLALGDNKRLDIFDASGHRSGTINNSDSGANSLRISADPDNSGSSTVIGFHIDGSEKAKVDSTGDVTISDGDLVIGTSGHGIDFSATGDASGATSELLDDYEEGSWTPDFQNRTSAAPNIQEGRYRKIGKQVFAYMHLNFNATLTVSGSGLLNIINLPFTSSSGHSVYGASSAIHMNNSFSVGTNEAFLNMLVPPNGTSANFYFNSGASNAHMPASRFGTGNLLTCIIYFTN
;
A
#
# COMPACT_ATOMS: atom_id res chain seq x y z
N ASP A 1 4.91 -68.88 -47.52
CA ASP A 1 4.94 -68.77 -46.05
C ASP A 1 3.53 -68.93 -45.52
N ALA A 2 3.22 -70.07 -44.89
CA ALA A 2 1.99 -70.22 -44.13
C ALA A 2 2.15 -69.41 -42.84
N GLY A 3 2.03 -68.07 -42.99
CA GLY A 3 2.00 -67.17 -41.85
C GLY A 3 0.80 -67.51 -40.99
N THR A 4 0.97 -67.60 -39.69
CA THR A 4 -0.10 -67.66 -38.70
C THR A 4 -1.07 -66.50 -38.98
N LEU A 5 -2.34 -66.85 -39.25
CA LEU A 5 -3.40 -65.82 -39.49
C LEU A 5 -3.46 -64.91 -38.26
N GLU A 6 -3.09 -63.65 -38.41
CA GLU A 6 -3.22 -62.70 -37.37
C GLU A 6 -4.69 -62.34 -37.16
N LYS A 7 -5.08 -62.25 -35.88
CA LYS A 7 -6.40 -61.81 -35.51
C LYS A 7 -6.51 -60.29 -35.74
N HIS A 8 -7.45 -59.85 -36.56
CA HIS A 8 -7.70 -58.43 -36.84
C HIS A 8 -8.94 -57.93 -36.10
N ILE A 9 -10.03 -58.72 -36.14
CA ILE A 9 -11.28 -58.39 -35.41
C ILE A 9 -11.79 -59.68 -34.78
N GLU A 10 -12.23 -59.62 -33.55
CA GLU A 10 -12.94 -60.68 -32.86
C GLU A 10 -14.31 -60.19 -32.44
N MET A 11 -15.36 -60.93 -32.71
CA MET A 11 -16.74 -60.61 -32.29
C MET A 11 -17.25 -61.81 -31.48
N THR A 12 -17.60 -61.52 -30.24
CA THR A 12 -18.18 -62.48 -29.30
C THR A 12 -19.69 -62.29 -29.27
N GLN A 13 -20.47 -63.36 -29.52
CA GLN A 13 -21.93 -63.31 -29.46
C GLN A 13 -22.36 -62.80 -28.05
N ASN A 14 -23.13 -61.74 -28.01
CA ASN A 14 -23.54 -61.06 -26.78
C ASN A 14 -22.37 -60.52 -25.93
N GLY A 15 -21.18 -60.32 -26.52
CA GLY A 15 -19.96 -59.85 -25.86
C GLY A 15 -19.28 -58.70 -26.61
N ALA A 16 -17.99 -58.56 -26.39
CA ALA A 16 -17.17 -57.51 -26.97
C ALA A 16 -16.94 -57.66 -28.47
N VAL A 17 -16.67 -56.53 -29.13
CA VAL A 17 -15.95 -56.44 -30.41
C VAL A 17 -14.55 -55.95 -30.12
N ASP A 18 -13.55 -56.73 -30.47
CA ASP A 18 -12.16 -56.46 -30.28
C ASP A 18 -11.46 -56.21 -31.62
N ILE A 19 -10.67 -55.15 -31.72
CA ILE A 19 -9.84 -54.80 -32.88
C ILE A 19 -8.37 -54.92 -32.54
N TYR A 20 -7.61 -55.62 -33.38
CA TYR A 20 -6.19 -55.90 -33.13
C TYR A 20 -5.31 -55.27 -34.21
N HIS A 21 -4.06 -54.96 -33.86
CA HIS A 21 -2.96 -54.63 -34.74
C HIS A 21 -1.73 -55.42 -34.31
N ASN A 22 -1.21 -56.23 -35.26
CA ASN A 22 -0.09 -57.13 -34.99
C ASN A 22 -0.28 -57.98 -33.70
N GLY A 23 -1.45 -58.64 -33.59
CA GLY A 23 -1.78 -59.50 -32.45
C GLY A 23 -2.09 -58.78 -31.15
N THR A 24 -1.95 -57.48 -31.11
CA THR A 24 -2.22 -56.66 -29.90
C THR A 24 -3.59 -55.98 -30.00
N LYS A 25 -4.47 -56.16 -29.00
CA LYS A 25 -5.77 -55.48 -28.91
C LYS A 25 -5.57 -53.97 -28.83
N LYS A 26 -6.25 -53.23 -29.71
CA LYS A 26 -6.21 -51.76 -29.79
C LYS A 26 -7.53 -51.09 -29.42
N LEU A 27 -8.65 -51.72 -29.74
CA LEU A 27 -9.98 -51.27 -29.37
C LEU A 27 -10.80 -52.44 -28.86
N GLU A 28 -11.55 -52.22 -27.79
CA GLU A 28 -12.47 -53.16 -27.18
C GLU A 28 -13.79 -52.45 -26.85
N THR A 29 -14.93 -53.07 -27.17
CA THR A 29 -16.22 -52.61 -26.70
C THR A 29 -16.64 -53.39 -25.45
N SER A 30 -17.37 -52.73 -24.54
CA SER A 30 -17.94 -53.34 -23.33
C SER A 30 -19.38 -52.88 -23.14
N SER A 31 -20.07 -53.40 -22.13
CA SER A 31 -21.42 -52.95 -21.76
C SER A 31 -21.48 -51.46 -21.31
N THR A 32 -20.33 -50.85 -20.97
CA THR A 32 -20.24 -49.48 -20.48
C THR A 32 -19.57 -48.53 -21.46
N GLY A 33 -19.10 -49.02 -22.62
CA GLY A 33 -18.44 -48.18 -23.62
C GLY A 33 -17.35 -48.89 -24.45
N ALA A 34 -16.30 -48.15 -24.82
CA ALA A 34 -15.17 -48.67 -25.58
C ALA A 34 -13.86 -48.29 -24.92
N THR A 35 -12.88 -49.17 -24.95
CA THR A 35 -11.50 -48.95 -24.48
C THR A 35 -10.56 -48.92 -25.65
N LEU A 36 -9.79 -47.85 -25.79
CA LEU A 36 -8.69 -47.73 -26.76
C LEU A 36 -7.35 -47.90 -26.05
N SER A 37 -6.53 -48.84 -26.53
CA SER A 37 -5.15 -49.01 -26.04
C SER A 37 -4.18 -48.30 -26.96
N GLY A 38 -3.81 -47.06 -26.59
CA GLY A 38 -2.93 -46.18 -27.36
C GLY A 38 -3.53 -44.78 -27.52
N ASN A 39 -3.02 -44.04 -28.50
CA ASN A 39 -3.49 -42.68 -28.78
C ASN A 39 -4.75 -42.71 -29.66
N LEU A 40 -5.72 -41.84 -29.36
CA LEU A 40 -6.84 -41.51 -30.22
C LEU A 40 -6.49 -40.25 -31.01
N SER A 41 -6.41 -40.35 -32.33
CA SER A 41 -6.26 -39.19 -33.21
C SER A 41 -7.65 -38.73 -33.64
N ILE A 42 -7.97 -37.49 -33.35
CA ILE A 42 -9.24 -36.83 -33.67
C ILE A 42 -8.96 -35.67 -34.58
N ASP A 43 -9.63 -35.61 -35.72
CA ASP A 43 -9.39 -34.59 -36.74
C ASP A 43 -9.96 -33.21 -36.37
N ALA A 44 -11.11 -33.18 -35.68
CA ALA A 44 -11.79 -31.89 -35.38
C ALA A 44 -12.35 -31.78 -33.96
N ASN A 45 -13.38 -32.57 -33.62
CA ASN A 45 -14.15 -32.36 -32.40
C ASN A 45 -14.49 -33.68 -31.68
N ILE A 46 -14.63 -33.60 -30.34
CA ILE A 46 -15.36 -34.58 -29.55
C ILE A 46 -16.68 -33.92 -29.16
N ILE A 47 -17.78 -34.44 -29.64
CA ILE A 47 -19.12 -33.87 -29.56
C ILE A 47 -19.98 -34.68 -28.57
N HIS A 48 -20.75 -34.00 -27.75
CA HIS A 48 -21.76 -34.63 -26.91
C HIS A 48 -22.91 -35.18 -27.78
N ASN A 49 -23.22 -36.47 -27.68
CA ASN A 49 -24.28 -37.08 -28.46
C ASN A 49 -25.65 -36.46 -28.17
N GLY A 50 -26.32 -35.94 -29.19
CA GLY A 50 -27.59 -35.23 -29.08
C GLY A 50 -27.49 -33.73 -28.84
N ASP A 51 -26.27 -33.22 -28.68
CA ASP A 51 -26.00 -31.79 -28.49
C ASP A 51 -24.74 -31.43 -29.32
N THR A 52 -24.97 -30.97 -30.53
CA THR A 52 -23.88 -30.77 -31.53
C THR A 52 -23.13 -29.46 -31.38
N ASP A 53 -23.56 -28.59 -30.46
CA ASP A 53 -22.96 -27.29 -30.19
C ASP A 53 -22.18 -27.24 -28.85
N THR A 54 -22.16 -28.38 -28.10
CA THR A 54 -21.31 -28.56 -26.91
C THR A 54 -20.21 -29.59 -27.21
N MET A 55 -18.95 -29.12 -27.18
CA MET A 55 -17.83 -29.94 -27.66
C MET A 55 -16.47 -29.52 -27.11
N LEU A 56 -15.52 -30.46 -27.22
CA LEU A 56 -14.08 -30.16 -27.28
C LEU A 56 -13.68 -30.03 -28.73
N SER A 57 -13.18 -28.88 -29.13
CA SER A 57 -12.82 -28.55 -30.51
C SER A 57 -11.30 -28.36 -30.65
N PHE A 58 -10.72 -28.97 -31.67
CA PHE A 58 -9.31 -28.88 -32.06
C PHE A 58 -9.21 -28.08 -33.36
N SER A 59 -9.80 -26.87 -33.36
CA SER A 59 -9.98 -26.05 -34.56
C SER A 59 -8.68 -25.40 -35.07
N ASP A 60 -7.60 -25.46 -34.30
CA ASP A 60 -6.33 -24.84 -34.65
C ASP A 60 -5.15 -25.62 -34.06
N ALA A 61 -3.95 -25.42 -34.60
CA ALA A 61 -2.74 -26.02 -34.06
C ALA A 61 -2.45 -25.50 -32.64
N ASN A 62 -2.10 -26.43 -31.74
CA ASN A 62 -1.75 -26.12 -30.35
C ASN A 62 -2.89 -25.46 -29.54
N GLN A 63 -4.14 -25.73 -29.90
CA GLN A 63 -5.32 -25.15 -29.28
C GLN A 63 -6.38 -26.20 -28.99
N VAL A 64 -6.99 -26.12 -27.80
CA VAL A 64 -8.17 -26.89 -27.44
C VAL A 64 -9.23 -25.91 -26.94
N ASP A 65 -10.37 -25.86 -27.61
CA ASP A 65 -11.52 -25.05 -27.22
C ASP A 65 -12.57 -25.90 -26.51
N ILE A 66 -13.08 -25.40 -25.38
CA ILE A 66 -14.31 -25.90 -24.77
C ILE A 66 -15.44 -24.99 -25.23
N LYS A 67 -16.42 -25.55 -25.94
CA LYS A 67 -17.57 -24.82 -26.48
C LYS A 67 -18.87 -25.28 -25.81
N CYS A 68 -19.77 -24.34 -25.58
CA CYS A 68 -21.17 -24.56 -25.25
C CYS A 68 -22.01 -23.61 -26.10
N SER A 69 -23.06 -24.11 -26.77
CA SER A 69 -23.89 -23.34 -27.71
C SER A 69 -23.03 -22.58 -28.74
N ASP A 70 -22.10 -23.32 -29.38
CA ASP A 70 -21.11 -22.83 -30.36
C ASP A 70 -20.19 -21.71 -29.86
N THR A 71 -20.32 -21.31 -28.61
CA THR A 71 -19.51 -20.23 -27.99
C THR A 71 -18.31 -20.83 -27.27
N VAL A 72 -17.11 -20.29 -27.49
CA VAL A 72 -15.91 -20.66 -26.72
C VAL A 72 -16.05 -20.14 -25.29
N ILE A 73 -16.14 -21.09 -24.36
CA ILE A 73 -16.15 -20.78 -22.90
C ILE A 73 -14.73 -20.69 -22.37
N GLY A 74 -13.89 -21.62 -22.76
CA GLY A 74 -12.48 -21.68 -22.37
C GLY A 74 -11.61 -22.24 -23.50
N ARG A 75 -10.37 -21.80 -23.53
CA ARG A 75 -9.38 -22.15 -24.53
C ARG A 75 -8.05 -22.47 -23.87
N PHE A 76 -7.49 -23.62 -24.15
CA PHE A 76 -6.13 -23.98 -23.82
C PHE A 76 -5.21 -23.73 -24.99
N THR A 77 -4.13 -23.00 -24.79
CA THR A 77 -3.11 -22.72 -25.79
C THR A 77 -1.73 -22.95 -25.19
N THR A 78 -0.67 -22.78 -25.99
CA THR A 78 0.72 -22.82 -25.50
C THR A 78 0.99 -21.75 -24.43
N ASN A 79 0.17 -20.69 -24.33
CA ASN A 79 0.30 -19.61 -23.34
C ASN A 79 -0.56 -19.82 -22.07
N GLY A 80 -1.35 -20.89 -22.01
CA GLY A 80 -2.18 -21.23 -20.86
C GLY A 80 -3.68 -21.28 -21.17
N LEU A 81 -4.50 -21.13 -20.11
CA LEU A 81 -5.96 -21.08 -20.19
C LEU A 81 -6.44 -19.65 -20.42
N ALA A 82 -7.18 -19.42 -21.48
CA ALA A 82 -7.93 -18.20 -21.73
C ALA A 82 -9.44 -18.46 -21.58
N LEU A 83 -10.16 -17.59 -20.91
CA LEU A 83 -11.63 -17.56 -20.89
C LEU A 83 -12.11 -16.62 -22.00
N GLY A 84 -13.23 -16.97 -22.66
CA GLY A 84 -13.85 -16.12 -23.68
C GLY A 84 -14.38 -14.80 -23.09
N ASP A 85 -14.76 -13.87 -23.97
CA ASP A 85 -15.34 -12.58 -23.55
C ASP A 85 -16.58 -12.78 -22.67
N ASN A 86 -16.69 -11.99 -21.63
CA ASN A 86 -17.77 -12.05 -20.63
C ASN A 86 -17.88 -13.42 -19.92
N LYS A 87 -16.79 -14.18 -19.89
CA LYS A 87 -16.70 -15.43 -19.12
C LYS A 87 -15.94 -15.19 -17.83
N ARG A 88 -16.19 -16.06 -16.86
CA ARG A 88 -15.62 -15.97 -15.52
C ARG A 88 -15.20 -17.33 -15.00
N LEU A 89 -14.29 -17.31 -14.06
CA LEU A 89 -14.00 -18.46 -13.21
C LEU A 89 -14.82 -18.30 -11.93
N ASP A 90 -15.82 -19.16 -11.73
CA ASP A 90 -16.64 -19.20 -10.53
C ASP A 90 -16.11 -20.23 -9.55
N ILE A 91 -16.11 -19.88 -8.27
CA ILE A 91 -15.83 -20.76 -7.14
C ILE A 91 -17.14 -20.93 -6.36
N PHE A 92 -17.58 -22.15 -6.18
CA PHE A 92 -18.82 -22.47 -5.50
C PHE A 92 -18.57 -23.09 -4.13
N ASP A 93 -19.47 -22.82 -3.18
CA ASP A 93 -19.55 -23.57 -1.93
C ASP A 93 -20.23 -24.93 -2.11
N ALA A 94 -20.30 -25.72 -1.03
CA ALA A 94 -20.93 -27.04 -1.03
C ALA A 94 -22.46 -26.99 -1.29
N SER A 95 -23.11 -25.84 -1.16
CA SER A 95 -24.53 -25.62 -1.38
C SER A 95 -24.83 -25.11 -2.80
N GLY A 96 -23.78 -24.88 -3.60
CA GLY A 96 -23.91 -24.41 -4.97
C GLY A 96 -24.01 -22.88 -5.12
N HIS A 97 -23.78 -22.10 -4.05
CA HIS A 97 -23.69 -20.66 -4.13
C HIS A 97 -22.29 -20.24 -4.58
N ARG A 98 -22.20 -19.10 -5.28
CA ARG A 98 -20.92 -18.56 -5.73
C ARG A 98 -20.18 -17.88 -4.60
N SER A 99 -19.17 -18.54 -4.06
CA SER A 99 -18.30 -17.99 -3.02
C SER A 99 -17.31 -16.95 -3.54
N GLY A 100 -16.95 -17.03 -4.83
CA GLY A 100 -16.02 -16.08 -5.44
C GLY A 100 -16.02 -16.15 -6.96
N THR A 101 -15.57 -15.07 -7.60
CA THR A 101 -15.37 -15.01 -9.05
C THR A 101 -14.10 -14.25 -9.42
N ILE A 102 -13.50 -14.67 -10.54
CA ILE A 102 -12.48 -13.91 -11.27
C ILE A 102 -13.00 -13.70 -12.69
N ASN A 103 -13.21 -12.46 -13.11
CA ASN A 103 -13.74 -12.14 -14.44
C ASN A 103 -13.18 -10.79 -14.94
N ASN A 104 -13.38 -10.53 -16.24
CA ASN A 104 -13.27 -9.17 -16.76
C ASN A 104 -14.52 -8.35 -16.41
N SER A 105 -14.43 -7.04 -16.48
CA SER A 105 -15.56 -6.14 -16.20
C SER A 105 -16.64 -6.25 -17.27
N ASP A 106 -17.91 -6.24 -16.86
CA ASP A 106 -19.08 -6.28 -17.72
C ASP A 106 -19.29 -5.01 -18.56
N SER A 107 -18.47 -3.96 -18.37
CA SER A 107 -18.66 -2.64 -18.97
C SER A 107 -17.75 -2.31 -20.16
N GLY A 108 -17.14 -3.32 -20.79
CA GLY A 108 -16.26 -3.11 -21.94
C GLY A 108 -14.88 -2.51 -21.62
N ALA A 109 -14.56 -2.31 -20.35
CA ALA A 109 -13.24 -1.91 -19.91
C ALA A 109 -12.35 -3.15 -19.70
N ASN A 110 -11.08 -3.07 -20.10
CA ASN A 110 -10.08 -4.10 -19.85
C ASN A 110 -9.69 -4.10 -18.37
N SER A 111 -10.50 -4.73 -17.53
CA SER A 111 -10.27 -4.78 -16.08
C SER A 111 -10.40 -6.19 -15.54
N LEU A 112 -9.59 -6.51 -14.53
CA LEU A 112 -9.70 -7.71 -13.72
C LEU A 112 -10.59 -7.42 -12.52
N ARG A 113 -11.68 -8.18 -12.35
CA ARG A 113 -12.52 -8.14 -11.15
C ARG A 113 -12.30 -9.41 -10.34
N ILE A 114 -12.02 -9.26 -9.07
CA ILE A 114 -12.02 -10.32 -8.06
C ILE A 114 -13.19 -10.02 -7.12
N SER A 115 -14.14 -10.94 -6.97
CA SER A 115 -15.30 -10.76 -6.13
C SER A 115 -15.43 -11.92 -5.15
N ALA A 116 -15.76 -11.62 -3.91
CA ALA A 116 -16.24 -12.59 -2.94
C ALA A 116 -17.75 -12.45 -2.82
N ASP A 117 -18.47 -13.57 -2.66
CA ASP A 117 -19.94 -13.64 -2.51
C ASP A 117 -20.71 -12.78 -3.52
N PRO A 118 -20.51 -12.98 -4.84
CA PRO A 118 -21.12 -12.13 -5.87
C PRO A 118 -22.64 -12.25 -5.98
N ASP A 119 -23.26 -13.24 -5.36
CA ASP A 119 -24.71 -13.45 -5.28
C ASP A 119 -25.31 -13.07 -3.93
N ASN A 120 -24.48 -12.51 -3.02
CA ASN A 120 -24.88 -12.03 -1.70
C ASN A 120 -25.63 -13.08 -0.86
N SER A 121 -25.18 -14.33 -0.90
CA SER A 121 -25.76 -15.46 -0.18
C SER A 121 -25.13 -15.70 1.19
N GLY A 122 -23.96 -15.12 1.44
CA GLY A 122 -23.17 -15.27 2.65
C GLY A 122 -23.29 -14.09 3.63
N SER A 123 -22.78 -14.30 4.83
CA SER A 123 -22.55 -13.24 5.81
C SER A 123 -21.04 -13.17 6.14
N SER A 124 -20.56 -11.99 6.51
CA SER A 124 -19.14 -11.78 6.86
C SER A 124 -18.16 -12.05 5.70
N THR A 125 -18.53 -11.59 4.52
CA THR A 125 -17.76 -11.77 3.29
C THR A 125 -16.48 -10.94 3.31
N VAL A 126 -15.38 -11.55 2.87
CA VAL A 126 -14.06 -10.88 2.76
C VAL A 126 -13.34 -11.30 1.49
N ILE A 127 -12.53 -10.40 0.93
CA ILE A 127 -11.43 -10.74 0.02
C ILE A 127 -10.15 -10.73 0.84
N GLY A 128 -9.63 -11.90 1.18
CA GLY A 128 -8.46 -12.07 2.04
C GLY A 128 -7.18 -12.37 1.24
N PHE A 129 -6.08 -11.75 1.63
CA PHE A 129 -4.75 -12.03 1.14
C PHE A 129 -3.98 -12.81 2.20
N HIS A 130 -3.64 -14.07 1.89
CA HIS A 130 -2.96 -14.99 2.80
C HIS A 130 -1.56 -15.32 2.29
N ILE A 131 -0.60 -15.37 3.18
CA ILE A 131 0.77 -15.84 2.92
C ILE A 131 1.12 -16.83 4.02
N ASP A 132 1.65 -18.00 3.63
CA ASP A 132 2.02 -19.08 4.56
C ASP A 132 0.87 -19.46 5.52
N GLY A 133 -0.36 -19.50 4.98
CA GLY A 133 -1.55 -19.89 5.73
C GLY A 133 -2.13 -18.81 6.68
N SER A 134 -1.49 -17.63 6.76
CA SER A 134 -1.94 -16.52 7.60
C SER A 134 -2.51 -15.37 6.78
N GLU A 135 -3.62 -14.78 7.23
CA GLU A 135 -4.17 -13.55 6.63
C GLU A 135 -3.21 -12.39 6.89
N LYS A 136 -2.80 -11.70 5.83
CA LYS A 136 -1.94 -10.51 5.89
C LYS A 136 -2.71 -9.22 5.62
N ALA A 137 -3.72 -9.28 4.75
CA ALA A 137 -4.60 -8.16 4.48
C ALA A 137 -5.97 -8.66 4.03
N LYS A 138 -7.00 -7.83 4.15
CA LYS A 138 -8.34 -8.11 3.63
C LYS A 138 -9.09 -6.84 3.26
N VAL A 139 -10.10 -7.02 2.40
CA VAL A 139 -11.21 -6.08 2.21
C VAL A 139 -12.47 -6.77 2.70
N ASP A 140 -13.19 -6.16 3.62
CA ASP A 140 -14.42 -6.72 4.19
C ASP A 140 -15.71 -6.23 3.50
N SER A 141 -16.86 -6.71 3.96
CA SER A 141 -18.16 -6.38 3.39
C SER A 141 -18.59 -4.92 3.57
N THR A 142 -17.94 -4.16 4.46
CA THR A 142 -18.17 -2.71 4.65
C THR A 142 -17.28 -1.87 3.75
N GLY A 143 -16.30 -2.50 3.09
CA GLY A 143 -15.30 -1.83 2.24
C GLY A 143 -14.05 -1.42 2.98
N ASP A 144 -13.90 -1.79 4.26
CA ASP A 144 -12.70 -1.49 5.02
C ASP A 144 -11.53 -2.36 4.57
N VAL A 145 -10.36 -1.72 4.39
CA VAL A 145 -9.09 -2.41 4.11
C VAL A 145 -8.32 -2.58 5.41
N THR A 146 -8.12 -3.82 5.83
CA THR A 146 -7.32 -4.16 7.02
C THR A 146 -5.98 -4.73 6.60
N ILE A 147 -4.88 -4.21 7.16
CA ILE A 147 -3.56 -4.85 7.16
C ILE A 147 -3.42 -5.55 8.50
N SER A 148 -3.46 -6.89 8.51
CA SER A 148 -3.50 -7.71 9.73
C SER A 148 -2.12 -7.90 10.35
N ASP A 149 -1.07 -7.89 9.52
CA ASP A 149 0.33 -8.11 9.92
C ASP A 149 1.26 -7.49 8.89
N GLY A 150 1.96 -6.40 9.30
CA GLY A 150 2.83 -5.60 8.45
C GLY A 150 2.38 -4.15 8.32
N ASP A 151 3.02 -3.42 7.44
CA ASP A 151 2.82 -2.00 7.21
C ASP A 151 2.24 -1.73 5.81
N LEU A 152 1.54 -0.60 5.66
CA LEU A 152 1.25 -0.03 4.35
C LEU A 152 2.45 0.82 3.91
N VAL A 153 3.25 0.30 2.98
CA VAL A 153 4.44 1.00 2.49
C VAL A 153 4.11 1.77 1.21
N ILE A 154 4.24 3.09 1.26
CA ILE A 154 4.20 3.95 0.08
C ILE A 154 5.63 4.15 -0.42
N GLY A 155 6.02 3.39 -1.44
CA GLY A 155 7.43 3.23 -1.86
C GLY A 155 7.99 4.33 -2.76
N THR A 156 7.18 5.32 -3.14
CA THR A 156 7.61 6.37 -4.08
C THR A 156 7.36 7.75 -3.49
N SER A 157 8.37 8.63 -3.53
CA SER A 157 8.26 10.02 -3.07
C SER A 157 7.15 10.77 -3.82
N GLY A 158 6.40 11.60 -3.12
CA GLY A 158 5.27 12.37 -3.65
C GLY A 158 3.97 11.56 -3.79
N HIS A 159 3.95 10.31 -3.28
CA HIS A 159 2.75 9.49 -3.16
C HIS A 159 2.43 9.24 -1.69
N GLY A 160 1.14 9.16 -1.35
CA GLY A 160 0.67 9.01 0.01
C GLY A 160 -0.80 8.61 0.08
N ILE A 161 -1.48 8.99 1.15
CA ILE A 161 -2.93 8.80 1.31
C ILE A 161 -3.62 10.07 0.83
N ASP A 162 -4.48 9.92 -0.16
CA ASP A 162 -5.23 11.01 -0.79
C ASP A 162 -6.65 11.09 -0.18
N PHE A 163 -7.00 12.26 0.36
CA PHE A 163 -8.31 12.57 0.94
C PHE A 163 -9.16 13.48 0.05
N SER A 164 -8.74 13.76 -1.19
CA SER A 164 -9.39 14.72 -2.10
C SER A 164 -10.83 14.35 -2.52
N ALA A 165 -11.30 13.16 -2.16
CA ALA A 165 -12.70 12.77 -2.38
C ALA A 165 -13.67 13.33 -1.35
N THR A 166 -13.19 13.97 -0.28
CA THR A 166 -14.01 14.64 0.74
C THR A 166 -14.27 16.11 0.35
N GLY A 167 -15.28 16.74 0.97
CA GLY A 167 -15.60 18.14 0.67
C GLY A 167 -14.59 19.10 1.30
N ASP A 168 -14.04 20.01 0.49
CA ASP A 168 -12.97 20.91 0.87
C ASP A 168 -13.44 22.21 1.51
N ALA A 169 -12.62 22.76 2.40
CA ALA A 169 -12.74 24.16 2.78
C ALA A 169 -12.27 25.07 1.63
N SER A 170 -12.84 26.28 1.54
CA SER A 170 -12.36 27.28 0.59
C SER A 170 -10.88 27.58 0.82
N GLY A 171 -10.05 27.37 -0.22
CA GLY A 171 -8.61 27.58 -0.16
C GLY A 171 -7.76 26.34 0.14
N ALA A 172 -8.36 25.14 0.13
CA ALA A 172 -7.59 23.89 0.16
C ALA A 172 -6.60 23.85 -1.01
N THR A 173 -5.35 23.47 -0.75
CA THR A 173 -4.27 23.42 -1.76
C THR A 173 -3.72 22.02 -1.97
N SER A 174 -3.95 21.11 -1.01
CA SER A 174 -3.56 19.70 -1.09
C SER A 174 -4.28 18.92 0.00
N GLU A 175 -4.71 17.72 -0.34
CA GLU A 175 -5.29 16.74 0.59
C GLU A 175 -4.52 15.42 0.56
N LEU A 176 -3.32 15.42 -0.03
CA LEU A 176 -2.41 14.29 -0.05
C LEU A 176 -1.52 14.33 1.21
N LEU A 177 -1.61 13.28 2.03
CA LEU A 177 -0.65 13.01 3.11
C LEU A 177 0.49 12.15 2.57
N ASP A 178 1.56 12.79 2.10
CA ASP A 178 2.68 12.15 1.40
C ASP A 178 4.01 12.22 2.16
N ASP A 179 4.04 12.91 3.30
CA ASP A 179 5.27 13.17 4.04
C ASP A 179 5.06 13.08 5.56
N TYR A 180 5.67 12.07 6.15
CA TYR A 180 5.79 11.90 7.58
C TYR A 180 7.23 11.52 7.91
N GLU A 181 7.86 12.29 8.81
CA GLU A 181 9.24 12.07 9.19
C GLU A 181 9.44 12.34 10.68
N GLU A 182 10.20 11.50 11.35
CA GLU A 182 10.67 11.71 12.72
C GLU A 182 12.20 11.61 12.77
N GLY A 183 12.80 12.39 13.63
CA GLY A 183 14.24 12.35 13.80
C GLY A 183 14.74 13.13 14.97
N SER A 184 16.05 13.30 15.03
CA SER A 184 16.75 14.08 16.01
C SER A 184 17.48 15.27 15.36
N TRP A 185 17.68 16.33 16.11
CA TRP A 185 18.46 17.50 15.74
C TRP A 185 19.27 17.99 16.92
N THR A 186 20.24 18.86 16.68
CA THR A 186 21.13 19.37 17.72
C THR A 186 20.89 20.87 17.89
N PRO A 187 19.97 21.28 18.79
CA PRO A 187 19.74 22.69 19.09
C PRO A 187 20.97 23.31 19.71
N ASP A 188 21.31 24.53 19.32
CA ASP A 188 22.35 25.31 19.99
C ASP A 188 22.00 26.81 19.95
N PHE A 189 22.69 27.61 20.73
CA PHE A 189 22.59 29.05 20.61
C PHE A 189 23.56 29.60 19.59
N GLN A 190 23.07 30.56 18.79
CA GLN A 190 23.88 31.25 17.82
C GLN A 190 25.08 31.97 18.47
N ASN A 191 26.28 31.81 17.90
CA ASN A 191 27.49 32.44 18.37
C ASN A 191 27.83 32.18 19.85
N ARG A 192 27.45 31.05 20.38
CA ARG A 192 27.76 30.64 21.74
C ARG A 192 29.26 30.60 21.96
N THR A 193 29.73 31.22 23.04
CA THR A 193 31.13 31.27 23.49
C THR A 193 31.35 30.55 24.81
N SER A 194 30.28 30.29 25.58
CA SER A 194 30.31 29.44 26.78
C SER A 194 30.55 27.96 26.43
N ALA A 195 30.81 27.16 27.48
CA ALA A 195 30.85 25.72 27.35
C ALA A 195 29.55 25.15 26.68
N ALA A 196 29.67 24.00 26.07
CA ALA A 196 28.51 23.31 25.51
C ALA A 196 27.48 22.98 26.59
N PRO A 197 26.18 22.92 26.26
CA PRO A 197 25.18 22.40 27.18
C PRO A 197 25.57 20.97 27.62
N ASN A 198 25.30 20.61 28.85
CA ASN A 198 25.45 19.22 29.30
C ASN A 198 24.26 18.34 28.92
N ILE A 199 23.10 18.93 28.60
CA ILE A 199 22.02 18.30 27.84
C ILE A 199 21.78 19.16 26.61
N GLN A 200 21.87 18.51 25.43
CA GLN A 200 21.70 19.11 24.12
C GLN A 200 20.92 18.14 23.25
N GLU A 201 19.62 18.06 23.49
CA GLU A 201 18.73 17.12 22.84
C GLU A 201 17.66 17.83 22.04
N GLY A 202 17.46 17.39 20.79
CA GLY A 202 16.38 17.80 19.92
C GLY A 202 15.77 16.60 19.23
N ARG A 203 14.45 16.59 19.16
CA ARG A 203 13.66 15.63 18.40
C ARG A 203 12.68 16.38 17.55
N TYR A 204 12.36 15.87 16.38
CA TYR A 204 11.36 16.49 15.53
C TYR A 204 10.37 15.46 14.99
N ARG A 205 9.21 15.96 14.64
CA ARG A 205 8.19 15.29 13.84
C ARG A 205 7.72 16.26 12.78
N LYS A 206 7.68 15.77 11.54
CA LYS A 206 7.15 16.48 10.36
C LYS A 206 5.93 15.74 9.85
N ILE A 207 4.86 16.47 9.59
CA ILE A 207 3.62 15.95 9.01
C ILE A 207 3.23 16.89 7.87
N GLY A 208 3.37 16.41 6.63
CA GLY A 208 3.30 17.27 5.47
C GLY A 208 4.31 18.42 5.62
N LYS A 209 3.84 19.65 5.56
CA LYS A 209 4.71 20.84 5.71
C LYS A 209 4.88 21.33 7.15
N GLN A 210 4.16 20.76 8.12
CA GLN A 210 4.24 21.20 9.51
C GLN A 210 5.33 20.47 10.29
N VAL A 211 6.19 21.22 10.96
CA VAL A 211 7.30 20.73 11.77
C VAL A 211 7.06 21.05 13.24
N PHE A 212 7.21 20.04 14.09
CA PHE A 212 7.26 20.13 15.54
C PHE A 212 8.70 19.81 15.97
N ALA A 213 9.47 20.81 16.39
CA ALA A 213 10.85 20.66 16.81
C ALA A 213 10.95 20.81 18.33
N TYR A 214 11.01 19.69 19.06
CA TYR A 214 11.22 19.64 20.51
C TYR A 214 12.69 19.82 20.83
N MET A 215 12.98 20.57 21.91
CA MET A 215 14.34 20.68 22.40
C MET A 215 14.42 20.70 23.93
N HIS A 216 15.55 20.20 24.44
CA HIS A 216 15.99 20.31 25.80
C HIS A 216 17.47 20.71 25.80
N LEU A 217 17.73 21.89 26.33
CA LEU A 217 19.08 22.38 26.63
C LEU A 217 19.24 22.56 28.13
N ASN A 218 20.36 22.09 28.69
CA ASN A 218 20.72 22.36 30.08
C ASN A 218 22.16 22.91 30.17
N PHE A 219 22.34 24.00 30.89
CA PHE A 219 23.63 24.67 31.11
C PHE A 219 23.99 24.68 32.57
N ASN A 220 25.18 24.19 32.92
CA ASN A 220 25.76 24.27 34.24
C ASN A 220 26.57 25.57 34.44
N ALA A 221 26.83 26.32 33.38
CA ALA A 221 27.52 27.59 33.41
C ALA A 221 26.68 28.65 32.72
N THR A 222 26.88 29.92 33.07
CA THR A 222 26.19 31.05 32.43
C THR A 222 26.43 31.04 30.91
N LEU A 223 25.34 31.13 30.15
CA LEU A 223 25.40 31.27 28.70
C LEU A 223 26.06 32.58 28.30
N THR A 224 27.04 32.51 27.43
CA THR A 224 27.63 33.68 26.78
C THR A 224 27.62 33.50 25.25
N VAL A 225 27.29 34.56 24.54
CA VAL A 225 27.31 34.62 23.07
C VAL A 225 28.12 35.83 22.61
N SER A 226 28.77 35.78 21.48
CA SER A 226 29.50 36.90 20.86
C SER A 226 28.58 37.67 19.89
N GLY A 227 29.04 38.82 19.41
CA GLY A 227 28.33 39.66 18.44
C GLY A 227 27.27 40.56 19.07
N SER A 228 26.05 40.57 18.54
CA SER A 228 24.92 41.39 19.00
C SER A 228 24.45 41.07 20.42
N GLY A 229 24.87 39.91 20.96
CA GLY A 229 24.40 39.42 22.25
C GLY A 229 22.93 39.00 22.30
N LEU A 230 22.27 38.90 21.13
CA LEU A 230 20.87 38.46 21.02
C LEU A 230 20.78 36.93 21.03
N LEU A 231 19.73 36.41 21.63
CA LEU A 231 19.55 35.00 21.85
C LEU A 231 18.72 34.37 20.74
N ASN A 232 19.32 33.47 20.00
CA ASN A 232 18.68 32.69 18.92
C ASN A 232 19.07 31.23 19.05
N ILE A 233 18.09 30.33 18.89
CA ILE A 233 18.35 28.91 18.66
C ILE A 233 18.65 28.72 17.18
N ILE A 234 19.67 27.90 16.86
CA ILE A 234 20.06 27.53 15.51
C ILE A 234 19.90 26.02 15.28
N ASN A 235 20.14 25.60 14.03
CA ASN A 235 20.10 24.21 13.60
C ASN A 235 18.70 23.60 13.60
N LEU A 236 17.64 24.40 13.37
CA LEU A 236 16.32 23.80 13.15
C LEU A 236 16.40 22.73 12.06
N PRO A 237 15.66 21.60 12.19
CA PRO A 237 15.81 20.45 11.32
C PRO A 237 15.47 20.73 9.85
N PHE A 238 14.61 21.72 9.60
CA PHE A 238 14.22 22.14 8.24
C PHE A 238 14.23 23.65 8.13
N THR A 239 14.48 24.14 6.92
CA THR A 239 14.32 25.56 6.59
C THR A 239 12.84 25.93 6.63
N SER A 240 12.49 26.97 7.32
CA SER A 240 11.12 27.49 7.38
C SER A 240 10.65 27.99 6.01
N SER A 241 9.34 27.92 5.79
CA SER A 241 8.71 28.39 4.54
C SER A 241 9.03 29.85 4.23
N SER A 242 9.08 30.17 2.94
CA SER A 242 9.34 31.52 2.42
C SER A 242 8.12 32.47 2.45
N GLY A 243 6.93 31.95 2.75
CA GLY A 243 5.69 32.75 2.76
C GLY A 243 5.72 33.89 3.78
N HIS A 244 5.35 35.10 3.37
CA HIS A 244 5.45 36.34 4.14
C HIS A 244 4.64 36.37 5.43
N SER A 245 3.68 35.50 5.60
CA SER A 245 2.75 35.48 6.73
C SER A 245 2.94 34.26 7.64
N VAL A 246 3.96 33.43 7.39
CA VAL A 246 4.11 32.15 8.08
C VAL A 246 5.35 32.23 8.99
N TYR A 247 5.17 32.84 10.15
CA TYR A 247 6.12 32.70 11.23
C TYR A 247 5.79 31.45 12.05
N GLY A 248 6.80 30.64 12.31
CA GLY A 248 6.69 29.62 13.35
C GLY A 248 6.75 30.27 14.73
N ALA A 249 6.14 29.64 15.70
CA ALA A 249 6.18 30.07 17.09
C ALA A 249 6.52 28.91 18.03
N SER A 250 7.07 29.21 19.19
CA SER A 250 7.18 28.20 20.25
C SER A 250 5.83 27.95 20.90
N SER A 251 5.63 26.74 21.40
CA SER A 251 4.65 26.41 22.43
C SER A 251 5.10 27.02 23.79
N ALA A 252 4.56 26.52 24.88
CA ALA A 252 5.07 26.92 26.21
C ALA A 252 6.59 26.72 26.32
N ILE A 253 7.28 27.71 26.88
CA ILE A 253 8.71 27.64 27.18
C ILE A 253 8.86 27.39 28.67
N HIS A 254 9.51 26.26 29.01
CA HIS A 254 9.88 25.99 30.41
C HIS A 254 11.34 26.34 30.64
N MET A 255 11.58 27.24 31.61
CA MET A 255 12.92 27.60 32.08
C MET A 255 12.95 27.48 33.58
N ASN A 256 13.98 26.85 34.14
CA ASN A 256 14.22 26.86 35.59
C ASN A 256 15.64 27.33 35.89
N ASN A 257 15.80 28.15 36.96
CA ASN A 257 17.05 28.72 37.44
C ASN A 257 17.87 29.52 36.42
N SER A 258 17.31 29.84 35.27
CA SER A 258 18.08 30.29 34.11
C SER A 258 17.66 31.62 33.53
N PHE A 259 16.60 32.23 34.06
CA PHE A 259 16.07 33.43 33.41
C PHE A 259 15.75 34.54 34.39
N SER A 260 16.23 35.73 34.09
CA SER A 260 15.85 36.91 34.84
C SER A 260 14.95 37.82 34.00
N VAL A 261 13.72 38.05 34.48
CA VAL A 261 12.77 39.02 33.90
C VAL A 261 13.09 40.42 34.47
N GLY A 262 13.14 41.39 33.56
CA GLY A 262 13.24 42.80 33.97
C GLY A 262 11.90 43.35 34.45
N THR A 263 11.94 44.49 35.09
CA THR A 263 10.73 45.25 35.46
C THR A 263 9.98 45.64 34.18
N ASN A 264 8.70 45.29 34.04
CA ASN A 264 7.86 45.50 32.87
C ASN A 264 8.09 44.53 31.68
N GLU A 265 8.80 43.43 31.86
CA GLU A 265 8.92 42.35 30.87
C GLU A 265 7.90 41.26 31.19
N ALA A 266 7.01 40.96 30.25
CA ALA A 266 6.02 39.92 30.36
C ALA A 266 6.05 39.10 29.06
N PHE A 267 5.79 37.83 29.13
CA PHE A 267 5.74 36.91 28.02
C PHE A 267 7.06 36.74 27.25
N LEU A 268 7.59 35.53 27.30
CA LEU A 268 8.66 35.05 26.47
C LEU A 268 8.06 34.22 25.35
N ASN A 269 8.46 34.49 24.12
CA ASN A 269 8.11 33.69 22.97
C ASN A 269 9.31 33.48 22.04
N MET A 270 9.18 32.55 21.12
CA MET A 270 10.14 32.35 20.04
C MET A 270 9.43 32.47 18.72
N LEU A 271 10.08 33.13 17.76
CA LEU A 271 9.61 33.23 16.37
C LEU A 271 10.64 32.66 15.43
N VAL A 272 10.17 31.86 14.48
CA VAL A 272 10.96 31.35 13.36
C VAL A 272 10.72 32.26 12.16
N PRO A 273 11.71 33.04 11.72
CA PRO A 273 11.54 33.90 10.54
C PRO A 273 11.43 33.05 9.27
N PRO A 274 10.81 33.57 8.19
CA PRO A 274 10.79 32.91 6.89
C PRO A 274 12.20 32.65 6.35
N ASN A 275 12.36 31.55 5.57
CA ASN A 275 13.63 31.12 4.98
C ASN A 275 14.77 30.92 5.99
N GLY A 276 14.46 30.63 7.24
CA GLY A 276 15.45 30.49 8.30
C GLY A 276 15.54 29.05 8.87
N THR A 277 16.69 28.78 9.46
CA THR A 277 16.95 27.57 10.28
C THR A 277 17.21 27.95 11.74
N SER A 278 16.68 29.09 12.16
CA SER A 278 16.82 29.62 13.53
C SER A 278 15.51 30.10 14.10
N ALA A 279 15.42 30.11 15.42
CA ALA A 279 14.30 30.68 16.17
C ALA A 279 14.83 31.77 17.13
N ASN A 280 14.23 32.95 17.04
CA ASN A 280 14.63 34.11 17.78
C ASN A 280 13.80 34.27 19.06
N PHE A 281 14.44 34.55 20.18
CA PHE A 281 13.75 34.84 21.44
C PHE A 281 13.30 36.28 21.51
N TYR A 282 12.04 36.46 21.90
CA TYR A 282 11.44 37.76 22.13
C TYR A 282 10.80 37.82 23.52
N PHE A 283 10.82 38.96 24.12
CA PHE A 283 10.02 39.29 25.27
C PHE A 283 9.20 40.56 24.99
N ASN A 284 8.07 40.69 25.64
CA ASN A 284 7.26 41.91 25.59
C ASN A 284 7.72 42.84 26.72
N SER A 285 8.14 44.06 26.38
CA SER A 285 8.49 45.12 27.32
C SER A 285 7.53 46.31 27.15
N GLY A 286 6.34 46.24 27.73
CA GLY A 286 5.33 47.26 27.59
C GLY A 286 4.71 47.34 26.21
N ALA A 287 5.02 48.34 25.40
CA ALA A 287 4.40 48.61 24.10
C ALA A 287 5.12 47.93 22.90
N SER A 288 6.25 47.25 23.09
CA SER A 288 7.04 46.67 22.01
C SER A 288 7.62 45.30 22.33
N ASN A 289 7.75 44.46 21.29
CA ASN A 289 8.53 43.24 21.35
C ASN A 289 10.02 43.56 21.18
N ALA A 290 10.87 43.02 22.01
CA ALA A 290 12.32 43.18 21.92
C ALA A 290 13.00 41.80 21.88
N HIS A 291 14.07 41.68 21.10
CA HIS A 291 14.93 40.52 21.14
C HIS A 291 15.55 40.34 22.54
N MET A 292 15.56 39.10 23.00
CA MET A 292 16.12 38.76 24.30
C MET A 292 17.66 38.80 24.26
N PRO A 293 18.33 39.60 25.10
CA PRO A 293 19.78 39.52 25.22
C PRO A 293 20.23 38.27 25.98
N ALA A 294 21.38 37.70 25.58
CA ALA A 294 21.93 36.51 26.22
C ALA A 294 22.21 36.68 27.72
N SER A 295 22.49 37.90 28.15
CA SER A 295 22.70 38.23 29.60
C SER A 295 21.51 37.90 30.49
N ARG A 296 20.33 37.67 29.91
CA ARG A 296 19.12 37.24 30.63
C ARG A 296 19.09 35.75 30.90
N PHE A 297 19.91 34.97 30.19
CA PHE A 297 19.96 33.51 30.32
C PHE A 297 21.16 33.11 31.19
N GLY A 298 20.89 32.53 32.33
CA GLY A 298 21.90 32.01 33.25
C GLY A 298 22.18 30.53 33.11
N THR A 299 22.23 29.80 34.20
CA THR A 299 22.37 28.34 34.28
C THR A 299 20.99 27.70 34.36
N GLY A 300 20.82 26.48 33.90
CA GLY A 300 19.59 25.68 34.07
C GLY A 300 19.03 25.10 32.79
N ASN A 301 17.74 24.79 32.79
CA ASN A 301 17.05 24.10 31.72
C ASN A 301 16.25 25.06 30.83
N LEU A 302 16.24 24.73 29.52
CA LEU A 302 15.35 25.32 28.56
C LEU A 302 14.68 24.16 27.77
N LEU A 303 13.36 24.05 27.94
CA LEU A 303 12.55 23.06 27.21
C LEU A 303 11.45 23.79 26.45
N THR A 304 11.27 23.43 25.20
CA THR A 304 10.17 23.95 24.38
C THR A 304 9.93 23.08 23.16
N CYS A 305 8.79 23.29 22.50
CA CYS A 305 8.50 22.82 21.16
C CYS A 305 8.34 24.06 20.25
N ILE A 306 9.10 24.08 19.16
CA ILE A 306 9.01 25.12 18.13
C ILE A 306 8.17 24.51 17.00
N ILE A 307 7.10 25.21 16.63
CA ILE A 307 6.17 24.77 15.57
C ILE A 307 6.30 25.73 14.41
N TYR A 308 6.59 25.22 13.23
CA TYR A 308 6.72 26.03 12.02
C TYR A 308 6.39 25.24 10.76
N PHE A 309 6.26 25.92 9.62
CA PHE A 309 6.05 25.29 8.33
C PHE A 309 7.33 25.32 7.50
N THR A 310 7.57 24.27 6.74
CA THR A 310 8.61 24.16 5.71
C THR A 310 8.01 24.27 4.31
N ASN A 311 8.87 24.42 3.30
CA ASN A 311 8.41 24.51 1.89
C ASN A 311 7.89 23.20 1.35
#